data_3c3668f4109fe80a2f278df93ead66cf
#
_entry.id   3c3668f4109fe80a2f278df93ead66cf
#
_cell.length_a   1.000
_cell.length_b   1.000
_cell.length_c   1.000
_cell.angle_alpha   90.00
_cell.angle_beta   90.00
_cell.angle_gamma   90.00
#
_symmetry.space_group_name_H-M   'P 1'
#
loop_
_entity.id
_entity.type
_entity.pdbx_description
1 polymer ?
#
loop_
_entity_poly.entity_id
_entity_poly.type
_entity_poly.pdbx_seq_one_letter_code
_entity_poly.pdbx_strand_id
1 'polypeptide(L)'
;EVYLPYLNNTEKFTLFYGGAGSGKSVFVCQKLILKLLKYPKRTLLVIRKVSASLRDSIYQEFITHLTKFGLIDYCKVMGSSLTIYLPNESKIIFKGIDDPEKLKSISGIDDIMIEEATEITLDDFTQLNLRLRSKAENQQITLCFNPVSKTNWCYKHWFENGTPEDTCIVHTTWYDNKFLPQSYIDSLEQMKKTNPIYYKIYALGEFATLSKLVYNNWRKEDFNWKEVHSKGNTQALFGLDFGYINDPTAFVACLVDTTNKNLYVFDEHYEKGLLNDEIA
;
A
#
# COMPACT_ATOMS: atom_id res chain seq x y z
N GLU A 1 -15.09 -13.55 13.05
CA GLU A 1 -14.37 -14.43 14.04
C GLU A 1 -12.85 -14.36 13.84
N VAL A 2 -12.32 -14.40 12.60
CA VAL A 2 -10.88 -14.39 12.31
C VAL A 2 -10.14 -13.18 12.90
N TYR A 3 -10.79 -12.03 12.99
CA TYR A 3 -10.19 -10.80 13.50
C TYR A 3 -10.24 -10.63 15.01
N LEU A 4 -11.10 -11.37 15.74
CA LEU A 4 -11.31 -11.17 17.18
C LEU A 4 -10.03 -11.27 18.04
N PRO A 5 -9.08 -12.18 17.74
CA PRO A 5 -7.83 -12.26 18.50
C PRO A 5 -7.00 -10.95 18.45
N TYR A 6 -7.18 -10.16 17.40
CA TYR A 6 -6.41 -8.95 17.14
C TYR A 6 -7.07 -7.66 17.64
N LEU A 7 -8.24 -7.77 18.27
CA LEU A 7 -8.99 -6.61 18.77
C LEU A 7 -8.19 -5.80 19.79
N ASN A 8 -7.47 -6.49 20.67
CA ASN A 8 -6.72 -5.88 21.77
C ASN A 8 -5.20 -6.08 21.64
N ASN A 9 -4.68 -6.37 20.45
CA ASN A 9 -3.24 -6.50 20.24
C ASN A 9 -2.53 -5.17 20.53
N THR A 10 -1.29 -5.24 21.01
CA THR A 10 -0.51 -4.09 21.51
C THR A 10 0.75 -3.81 20.71
N GLU A 11 1.08 -4.65 19.77
CA GLU A 11 2.24 -4.48 18.89
C GLU A 11 2.17 -3.11 18.20
N LYS A 12 3.30 -2.44 18.12
CA LYS A 12 3.41 -1.09 17.54
C LYS A 12 2.94 -1.06 16.09
N PHE A 13 3.29 -2.08 15.31
CA PHE A 13 2.87 -2.19 13.92
C PHE A 13 1.87 -3.33 13.76
N THR A 14 0.73 -3.03 13.17
CA THR A 14 -0.27 -4.04 12.85
C THR A 14 -0.66 -3.96 11.39
N LEU A 15 -0.40 -5.03 10.65
CA LEU A 15 -0.69 -5.13 9.22
C LEU A 15 -1.90 -6.02 9.00
N PHE A 16 -2.95 -5.46 8.41
CA PHE A 16 -4.10 -6.21 7.90
C PHE A 16 -4.02 -6.20 6.37
N TYR A 17 -3.60 -7.32 5.80
CA TYR A 17 -3.46 -7.42 4.35
C TYR A 17 -4.24 -8.63 3.81
N GLY A 18 -4.59 -8.58 2.53
CA GLY A 18 -5.34 -9.67 1.93
C GLY A 18 -6.24 -9.23 0.79
N GLY A 19 -7.09 -10.13 0.34
CA GLY A 19 -7.98 -9.90 -0.79
C GLY A 19 -9.06 -8.85 -0.55
N ALA A 20 -9.61 -8.33 -1.63
CA ALA A 20 -10.82 -7.50 -1.58
C ALA A 20 -11.99 -8.31 -1.00
N GLY A 21 -12.87 -7.63 -0.27
CA GLY A 21 -14.00 -8.29 0.37
C GLY A 21 -13.66 -9.08 1.65
N SER A 22 -12.40 -9.16 2.09
CA SER A 22 -12.04 -9.88 3.32
C SER A 22 -12.56 -9.24 4.61
N GLY A 23 -13.00 -7.98 4.58
CA GLY A 23 -13.53 -7.26 5.74
C GLY A 23 -12.48 -6.57 6.61
N LYS A 24 -11.22 -6.48 6.16
CA LYS A 24 -10.10 -5.87 6.92
C LYS A 24 -10.34 -4.41 7.28
N SER A 25 -10.72 -3.54 6.33
CA SER A 25 -10.97 -2.11 6.61
C SER A 25 -12.13 -1.91 7.58
N VAL A 26 -13.21 -2.69 7.42
CA VAL A 26 -14.35 -2.73 8.35
C VAL A 26 -13.89 -3.05 9.77
N PHE A 27 -13.12 -4.13 9.93
CA PHE A 27 -12.62 -4.53 11.24
C PHE A 27 -11.68 -3.48 11.84
N VAL A 28 -10.77 -2.93 11.05
CA VAL A 28 -9.81 -1.92 11.54
C VAL A 28 -10.53 -0.65 11.99
N CYS A 29 -11.53 -0.18 11.26
CA CYS A 29 -12.36 0.95 11.69
C CYS A 29 -13.04 0.67 13.05
N GLN A 30 -13.66 -0.51 13.20
CA GLN A 30 -14.30 -0.91 14.45
C GLN A 30 -13.31 -1.00 15.60
N LYS A 31 -12.16 -1.66 15.39
CA LYS A 31 -11.08 -1.77 16.37
C LYS A 31 -10.59 -0.40 16.85
N LEU A 32 -10.34 0.52 15.92
CA LEU A 32 -9.83 1.85 16.25
C LEU A 32 -10.87 2.71 16.95
N ILE A 33 -12.15 2.63 16.58
CA ILE A 33 -13.25 3.28 17.32
C ILE A 33 -13.30 2.76 18.77
N LEU A 34 -13.26 1.45 18.96
CA LEU A 34 -13.27 0.84 20.31
C LEU A 34 -12.03 1.25 21.12
N LYS A 35 -10.87 1.33 20.50
CA LYS A 35 -9.64 1.83 21.13
C LYS A 35 -9.78 3.28 21.59
N LEU A 36 -10.32 4.15 20.73
CA LEU A 36 -10.57 5.56 21.09
C LEU A 36 -11.59 5.71 22.22
N LEU A 37 -12.61 4.86 22.29
CA LEU A 37 -13.58 4.87 23.38
C LEU A 37 -12.95 4.41 24.71
N LYS A 38 -12.08 3.39 24.63
CA LYS A 38 -11.39 2.83 25.80
C LYS A 38 -10.37 3.82 26.40
N TYR A 39 -9.70 4.60 25.56
CA TYR A 39 -8.64 5.53 25.96
C TYR A 39 -9.06 6.96 25.58
N PRO A 40 -9.51 7.78 26.56
CA PRO A 40 -9.96 9.14 26.27
C PRO A 40 -8.83 10.08 25.83
N LYS A 41 -9.20 11.20 25.20
CA LYS A 41 -8.29 12.27 24.73
C LYS A 41 -7.26 11.81 23.69
N ARG A 42 -7.55 10.75 22.98
CA ARG A 42 -6.65 10.13 22.00
C ARG A 42 -6.85 10.72 20.61
N THR A 43 -5.77 10.92 19.90
CA THR A 43 -5.77 11.40 18.50
C THR A 43 -5.39 10.26 17.56
N LEU A 44 -6.33 9.87 16.72
CA LEU A 44 -6.11 8.97 15.58
C LEU A 44 -5.92 9.79 14.31
N LEU A 45 -4.82 9.55 13.59
CA LEU A 45 -4.59 10.08 12.27
C LEU A 45 -4.84 8.97 11.23
N VAL A 46 -5.81 9.19 10.35
CA VAL A 46 -6.12 8.28 9.23
C VAL A 46 -5.55 8.86 7.94
N ILE A 47 -4.71 8.06 7.29
CA ILE A 47 -3.94 8.46 6.12
C ILE A 47 -4.35 7.64 4.90
N ARG A 48 -4.46 8.33 3.76
CA ARG A 48 -4.48 7.76 2.42
C ARG A 48 -3.57 8.60 1.51
N LYS A 49 -3.11 8.04 0.38
CA LYS A 49 -2.23 8.79 -0.52
C LYS A 49 -2.89 10.06 -1.03
N VAL A 50 -4.11 9.96 -1.54
CA VAL A 50 -4.83 11.04 -2.20
C VAL A 50 -5.94 11.59 -1.32
N SER A 51 -5.88 12.89 -0.98
CA SER A 51 -6.87 13.58 -0.13
C SER A 51 -8.31 13.50 -0.69
N ALA A 52 -8.47 13.61 -2.01
CA ALA A 52 -9.79 13.62 -2.65
C ALA A 52 -10.56 12.31 -2.43
N SER A 53 -9.87 11.18 -2.34
CA SER A 53 -10.51 9.87 -2.16
C SER A 53 -10.90 9.55 -0.71
N LEU A 54 -10.45 10.33 0.27
CA LEU A 54 -10.73 10.08 1.70
C LEU A 54 -12.20 10.16 2.06
N ARG A 55 -12.91 11.17 1.52
CA ARG A 55 -14.30 11.48 1.87
C ARG A 55 -15.26 10.35 1.52
N ASP A 56 -15.11 9.80 0.32
CA ASP A 56 -16.02 8.80 -0.23
C ASP A 56 -15.58 7.35 0.09
N SER A 57 -14.50 7.19 0.85
CA SER A 57 -13.97 5.90 1.24
C SER A 57 -13.89 5.77 2.78
N ILE A 58 -12.68 5.80 3.34
CA ILE A 58 -12.43 5.49 4.75
C ILE A 58 -13.12 6.44 5.72
N TYR A 59 -13.31 7.71 5.38
CA TYR A 59 -14.06 8.65 6.23
C TYR A 59 -15.53 8.19 6.37
N GLN A 60 -16.18 7.83 5.26
CA GLN A 60 -17.56 7.34 5.27
C GLN A 60 -17.68 6.01 6.02
N GLU A 61 -16.65 5.17 5.97
CA GLU A 61 -16.60 3.92 6.74
C GLU A 61 -16.65 4.17 8.25
N PHE A 62 -15.85 5.13 8.75
CA PHE A 62 -15.90 5.55 10.15
C PHE A 62 -17.28 6.11 10.54
N ILE A 63 -17.88 6.97 9.71
CA ILE A 63 -19.24 7.50 9.94
C ILE A 63 -20.25 6.35 10.04
N THR A 64 -20.19 5.39 9.11
CA THR A 64 -21.08 4.23 9.06
C THR A 64 -20.98 3.40 10.36
N HIS A 65 -19.76 3.15 10.84
CA HIS A 65 -19.58 2.37 12.08
C HIS A 65 -19.97 3.15 13.34
N LEU A 66 -19.69 4.44 13.42
CA LEU A 66 -20.17 5.27 14.53
C LEU A 66 -21.70 5.31 14.56
N THR A 67 -22.35 5.35 13.41
CA THR A 67 -23.82 5.28 13.31
C THR A 67 -24.33 3.91 13.77
N LYS A 68 -23.73 2.80 13.29
CA LYS A 68 -24.11 1.44 13.72
C LYS A 68 -23.93 1.19 15.22
N PHE A 69 -22.95 1.86 15.83
CA PHE A 69 -22.73 1.79 17.28
C PHE A 69 -23.61 2.75 18.07
N GLY A 70 -24.48 3.55 17.43
CA GLY A 70 -25.32 4.56 18.07
C GLY A 70 -24.53 5.72 18.67
N LEU A 71 -23.34 6.00 18.18
CA LEU A 71 -22.41 7.00 18.71
C LEU A 71 -22.41 8.30 17.92
N ILE A 72 -22.90 8.30 16.69
CA ILE A 72 -22.76 9.42 15.75
C ILE A 72 -23.38 10.71 16.30
N ASP A 73 -24.54 10.61 16.97
CA ASP A 73 -25.28 11.75 17.52
C ASP A 73 -24.54 12.40 18.70
N TYR A 74 -23.62 11.70 19.33
CA TYR A 74 -22.76 12.21 20.40
C TYR A 74 -21.41 12.74 19.88
N CYS A 75 -21.12 12.59 18.57
CA CYS A 75 -19.90 13.04 17.96
C CYS A 75 -20.07 14.41 17.31
N LYS A 76 -19.03 15.25 17.35
CA LYS A 76 -18.98 16.47 16.56
C LYS A 76 -18.26 16.17 15.24
N VAL A 77 -19.01 16.13 14.15
CA VAL A 77 -18.51 15.81 12.81
C VAL A 77 -18.23 17.12 12.04
N MET A 78 -16.97 17.33 11.64
CA MET A 78 -16.53 18.50 10.87
C MET A 78 -16.16 18.08 9.45
N GLY A 79 -17.14 18.12 8.54
CA GLY A 79 -16.97 17.66 7.16
C GLY A 79 -15.99 18.50 6.32
N SER A 80 -15.78 19.79 6.62
CA SER A 80 -14.83 20.64 5.90
C SER A 80 -13.37 20.29 6.20
N SER A 81 -13.06 19.95 7.47
CA SER A 81 -11.71 19.58 7.90
C SER A 81 -11.48 18.06 7.93
N LEU A 82 -12.50 17.26 7.58
CA LEU A 82 -12.50 15.81 7.73
C LEU A 82 -12.00 15.38 9.12
N THR A 83 -12.70 15.84 10.16
CA THR A 83 -12.37 15.56 11.55
C THR A 83 -13.61 15.16 12.32
N ILE A 84 -13.51 14.11 13.14
CA ILE A 84 -14.57 13.62 13.99
C ILE A 84 -14.08 13.70 15.44
N TYR A 85 -14.83 14.38 16.29
CA TYR A 85 -14.57 14.45 17.75
C TYR A 85 -15.54 13.53 18.47
N LEU A 86 -15.03 12.62 19.29
CA LEU A 86 -15.79 11.71 20.14
C LEU A 86 -16.17 12.39 21.48
N PRO A 87 -17.19 11.90 22.18
CA PRO A 87 -17.66 12.51 23.45
C PRO A 87 -16.63 12.46 24.58
N ASN A 88 -15.63 11.58 24.51
CA ASN A 88 -14.54 11.45 25.48
C ASN A 88 -13.28 12.28 25.13
N GLU A 89 -13.45 13.34 24.36
CA GLU A 89 -12.40 14.24 23.87
C GLU A 89 -11.38 13.60 22.90
N SER A 90 -11.58 12.33 22.50
CA SER A 90 -10.77 11.72 21.44
C SER A 90 -11.18 12.27 20.07
N LYS A 91 -10.28 12.23 19.10
CA LYS A 91 -10.54 12.74 17.75
C LYS A 91 -9.92 11.85 16.67
N ILE A 92 -10.58 11.84 15.52
CA ILE A 92 -10.12 11.18 14.30
C ILE A 92 -9.88 12.25 13.25
N ILE A 93 -8.68 12.32 12.72
CA ILE A 93 -8.26 13.30 11.70
C ILE A 93 -7.93 12.55 10.42
N PHE A 94 -8.52 12.93 9.29
CA PHE A 94 -8.27 12.30 8.00
C PHE A 94 -7.44 13.24 7.12
N LYS A 95 -6.32 12.75 6.57
CA LYS A 95 -5.41 13.52 5.71
C LYS A 95 -4.85 12.67 4.57
N GLY A 96 -4.65 13.31 3.41
CA GLY A 96 -3.84 12.75 2.34
C GLY A 96 -2.37 13.11 2.51
N ILE A 97 -1.49 12.33 1.87
CA ILE A 97 -0.03 12.59 1.85
C ILE A 97 0.36 13.47 0.64
N ASP A 98 -0.56 13.71 -0.29
CA ASP A 98 -0.38 14.61 -1.43
C ASP A 98 0.00 16.05 -1.04
N ASP A 99 -0.13 16.40 0.26
CA ASP A 99 0.37 17.65 0.82
C ASP A 99 1.15 17.41 2.13
N PRO A 100 2.46 17.11 2.04
CA PRO A 100 3.31 16.82 3.20
C PRO A 100 3.39 17.97 4.22
N GLU A 101 3.22 19.23 3.78
CA GLU A 101 3.26 20.40 4.68
C GLU A 101 2.08 20.38 5.66
N LYS A 102 0.90 19.95 5.21
CA LYS A 102 -0.28 19.82 6.09
C LYS A 102 -0.08 18.79 7.18
N LEU A 103 0.73 17.77 6.92
CA LEU A 103 1.06 16.77 7.94
C LEU A 103 1.98 17.32 9.02
N LYS A 104 2.88 18.24 8.67
CA LYS A 104 3.84 18.84 9.63
C LYS A 104 3.16 19.60 10.75
N SER A 105 1.98 20.16 10.51
CA SER A 105 1.21 20.95 11.50
C SER A 105 0.48 20.09 12.54
N ILE A 106 0.34 18.77 12.36
CA ILE A 106 -0.40 17.91 13.27
C ILE A 106 0.53 17.43 14.40
N SER A 107 0.17 17.74 15.63
CA SER A 107 0.87 17.31 16.85
C SER A 107 -0.01 16.43 17.73
N GLY A 108 0.61 15.68 18.65
CA GLY A 108 -0.12 14.87 19.62
C GLY A 108 -0.85 13.68 18.98
N ILE A 109 -0.26 13.07 17.95
CA ILE A 109 -0.79 11.86 17.32
C ILE A 109 -0.45 10.66 18.21
N ASP A 110 -1.45 9.85 18.53
CA ASP A 110 -1.33 8.67 19.39
C ASP A 110 -1.43 7.37 18.59
N ASP A 111 -2.22 7.37 17.52
CA ASP A 111 -2.36 6.25 16.61
C ASP A 111 -2.41 6.73 15.16
N ILE A 112 -1.95 5.88 14.25
CA ILE A 112 -2.02 6.13 12.80
C ILE A 112 -2.67 4.92 12.14
N MET A 113 -3.61 5.18 11.24
CA MET A 113 -4.11 4.21 10.27
C MET A 113 -3.70 4.63 8.88
N ILE A 114 -3.10 3.72 8.14
CA ILE A 114 -2.73 3.92 6.73
C ILE A 114 -3.59 3.00 5.88
N GLU A 115 -4.53 3.59 5.17
CA GLU A 115 -5.41 2.88 4.23
C GLU A 115 -4.75 2.85 2.85
N GLU A 116 -4.82 1.70 2.18
CA GLU A 116 -4.13 1.41 0.92
C GLU A 116 -2.62 1.68 1.03
N ALA A 117 -1.97 1.09 2.05
CA ALA A 117 -0.58 1.37 2.38
C ALA A 117 0.41 1.08 1.23
N THR A 118 0.05 0.26 0.25
CA THR A 118 0.85 0.01 -0.96
C THR A 118 0.97 1.22 -1.89
N GLU A 119 0.10 2.23 -1.74
CA GLU A 119 0.11 3.44 -2.57
C GLU A 119 1.11 4.50 -2.09
N ILE A 120 1.46 4.51 -0.81
CA ILE A 120 2.45 5.44 -0.25
C ILE A 120 3.88 4.92 -0.44
N THR A 121 4.87 5.76 -0.18
CA THR A 121 6.28 5.37 -0.23
C THR A 121 6.81 4.94 1.15
N LEU A 122 7.97 4.27 1.19
CA LEU A 122 8.66 3.97 2.45
C LEU A 122 9.08 5.24 3.19
N ASP A 123 9.43 6.30 2.47
CA ASP A 123 9.77 7.60 3.06
C ASP A 123 8.57 8.25 3.72
N ASP A 124 7.38 8.19 3.09
CA ASP A 124 6.13 8.65 3.69
C ASP A 124 5.83 7.90 4.99
N PHE A 125 5.95 6.57 4.96
CA PHE A 125 5.76 5.74 6.15
C PHE A 125 6.77 6.11 7.26
N THR A 126 8.03 6.31 6.92
CA THR A 126 9.07 6.71 7.87
C THR A 126 8.75 8.05 8.52
N GLN A 127 8.31 9.04 7.73
CA GLN A 127 7.87 10.34 8.23
C GLN A 127 6.65 10.22 9.17
N LEU A 128 5.69 9.36 8.85
CA LEU A 128 4.53 9.10 9.71
C LEU A 128 4.94 8.42 11.02
N ASN A 129 5.82 7.42 10.98
CA ASN A 129 6.31 6.74 12.17
C ASN A 129 7.02 7.69 13.14
N LEU A 130 7.81 8.64 12.63
CA LEU A 130 8.47 9.67 13.44
C LEU A 130 7.50 10.66 14.12
N ARG A 131 6.21 10.67 13.73
CA ARG A 131 5.17 11.50 14.35
C ARG A 131 4.50 10.88 15.55
N LEU A 132 4.61 9.56 15.75
CA LEU A 132 4.20 8.88 16.97
C LEU A 132 5.18 9.18 18.10
N ARG A 133 5.06 10.37 18.68
CA ARG A 133 5.91 10.86 19.76
C ARG A 133 5.13 11.43 20.94
N SER A 134 3.85 11.12 21.07
CA SER A 134 3.07 11.44 22.26
C SER A 134 3.50 10.54 23.42
N LYS A 135 2.98 10.82 24.62
CA LYS A 135 3.22 9.99 25.81
C LYS A 135 2.11 8.94 26.04
N ALA A 136 1.23 8.74 25.06
CA ALA A 136 0.16 7.76 25.15
C ALA A 136 0.71 6.33 25.18
N GLU A 137 0.12 5.49 26.02
CA GLU A 137 0.45 4.06 26.04
C GLU A 137 -0.09 3.37 24.80
N ASN A 138 0.54 2.26 24.39
CA ASN A 138 0.11 1.41 23.27
C ASN A 138 -0.16 2.19 21.97
N GLN A 139 0.75 3.08 21.59
CA GLN A 139 0.71 3.76 20.31
C GLN A 139 0.86 2.74 19.16
N GLN A 140 0.05 2.85 18.13
CA GLN A 140 0.07 1.90 17.03
C GLN A 140 0.04 2.58 15.66
N ILE A 141 0.70 1.96 14.69
CA ILE A 141 0.48 2.19 13.26
C ILE A 141 -0.21 0.96 12.69
N THR A 142 -1.42 1.14 12.21
CA THR A 142 -2.20 0.09 11.55
C THR A 142 -2.18 0.31 10.05
N LEU A 143 -1.69 -0.68 9.29
CA LEU A 143 -1.64 -0.65 7.84
C LEU A 143 -2.72 -1.57 7.28
N CYS A 144 -3.52 -1.05 6.35
CA CYS A 144 -4.50 -1.82 5.58
C CYS A 144 -4.10 -1.78 4.11
N PHE A 145 -4.01 -2.94 3.45
CA PHE A 145 -3.71 -2.98 2.03
C PHE A 145 -4.07 -4.29 1.35
N ASN A 146 -4.28 -4.22 0.06
CA ASN A 146 -4.25 -5.36 -0.83
C ASN A 146 -2.81 -5.51 -1.35
N PRO A 147 -2.18 -6.69 -1.25
CA PRO A 147 -0.86 -6.90 -1.81
C PRO A 147 -0.92 -6.78 -3.34
N VAL A 148 0.11 -6.18 -3.92
CA VAL A 148 0.18 -5.98 -5.38
C VAL A 148 1.41 -6.70 -5.92
N SER A 149 2.61 -6.20 -5.62
CA SER A 149 3.86 -6.72 -6.16
C SER A 149 4.89 -6.92 -5.05
N LYS A 150 5.76 -7.91 -5.25
CA LYS A 150 6.95 -8.11 -4.39
C LYS A 150 7.96 -6.99 -4.51
N THR A 151 7.90 -6.17 -5.55
CA THR A 151 8.74 -4.96 -5.68
C THR A 151 8.25 -3.80 -4.83
N ASN A 152 7.00 -3.86 -4.32
CA ASN A 152 6.43 -2.83 -3.48
C ASN A 152 7.15 -2.76 -2.12
N TRP A 153 7.27 -1.54 -1.57
CA TRP A 153 7.93 -1.31 -0.28
C TRP A 153 7.30 -2.10 0.87
N CYS A 154 5.98 -2.32 0.86
CA CYS A 154 5.30 -3.12 1.88
C CYS A 154 5.85 -4.55 1.91
N TYR A 155 6.08 -5.19 0.75
CA TYR A 155 6.69 -6.50 0.71
C TYR A 155 8.13 -6.47 1.20
N LYS A 156 8.94 -5.56 0.65
CA LYS A 156 10.36 -5.45 0.99
C LYS A 156 10.60 -5.19 2.47
N HIS A 157 9.82 -4.28 3.06
CA HIS A 157 9.99 -3.87 4.45
C HIS A 157 9.49 -4.91 5.46
N TRP A 158 8.36 -5.58 5.17
CA TRP A 158 7.69 -6.42 6.17
C TRP A 158 7.85 -7.92 5.95
N PHE A 159 8.25 -8.38 4.75
CA PHE A 159 8.25 -9.81 4.43
C PHE A 159 9.58 -10.31 3.85
N GLU A 160 10.35 -9.49 3.14
CA GLU A 160 11.53 -9.96 2.39
C GLU A 160 12.67 -10.36 3.32
N ASN A 161 12.97 -9.55 4.34
CA ASN A 161 14.09 -9.76 5.27
C ASN A 161 13.63 -10.24 6.65
N GLY A 162 12.44 -10.80 6.75
CA GLY A 162 11.80 -11.18 8.00
C GLY A 162 10.98 -10.04 8.59
N THR A 163 10.03 -10.40 9.46
CA THR A 163 9.13 -9.45 10.11
C THR A 163 9.86 -8.72 11.23
N PRO A 164 9.88 -7.39 11.27
CA PRO A 164 10.46 -6.61 12.37
C PRO A 164 9.81 -6.98 13.71
N GLU A 165 10.56 -6.83 14.80
CA GLU A 165 10.01 -6.96 16.16
C GLU A 165 8.83 -6.00 16.36
N ASP A 166 7.98 -6.31 17.34
CA ASP A 166 6.80 -5.51 17.68
C ASP A 166 5.82 -5.31 16.51
N THR A 167 5.66 -6.37 15.68
CA THR A 167 4.82 -6.37 14.49
C THR A 167 3.86 -7.56 14.51
N CYS A 168 2.57 -7.26 14.35
CA CYS A 168 1.50 -8.23 14.12
C CYS A 168 1.07 -8.22 12.65
N ILE A 169 1.11 -9.36 11.98
CA ILE A 169 0.72 -9.50 10.58
C ILE A 169 -0.50 -10.42 10.48
N VAL A 170 -1.57 -9.91 9.87
CA VAL A 170 -2.84 -10.63 9.72
C VAL A 170 -3.20 -10.71 8.24
N HIS A 171 -3.18 -11.90 7.69
CA HIS A 171 -3.62 -12.19 6.32
C HIS A 171 -5.05 -12.70 6.31
N THR A 172 -5.88 -12.14 5.43
CA THR A 172 -7.28 -12.57 5.28
C THR A 172 -7.71 -12.53 3.82
N THR A 173 -8.65 -13.39 3.52
CA THR A 173 -9.23 -13.55 2.19
C THR A 173 -10.75 -13.36 2.25
N TRP A 174 -11.40 -13.37 1.11
CA TRP A 174 -12.87 -13.33 1.05
C TRP A 174 -13.55 -14.54 1.73
N TYR A 175 -12.87 -15.69 1.86
CA TYR A 175 -13.37 -16.86 2.59
C TYR A 175 -13.60 -16.60 4.08
N ASP A 176 -12.87 -15.63 4.64
CA ASP A 176 -12.96 -15.25 6.05
C ASP A 176 -14.16 -14.33 6.33
N ASN A 177 -14.83 -13.83 5.29
CA ASN A 177 -15.96 -12.91 5.38
C ASN A 177 -17.29 -13.57 5.04
N LYS A 178 -18.03 -13.97 6.05
CA LYS A 178 -19.35 -14.62 5.91
C LYS A 178 -20.49 -13.65 5.48
N PHE A 179 -20.22 -12.36 5.38
CA PHE A 179 -21.22 -11.33 5.09
C PHE A 179 -21.24 -10.91 3.60
N LEU A 180 -20.44 -11.56 2.76
CA LEU A 180 -20.42 -11.25 1.34
C LEU A 180 -21.71 -11.71 0.65
N PRO A 181 -22.29 -10.89 -0.25
CA PRO A 181 -23.41 -11.31 -1.05
C PRO A 181 -22.98 -12.40 -2.06
N GLN A 182 -23.89 -13.33 -2.36
CA GLN A 182 -23.61 -14.45 -3.26
C GLN A 182 -23.15 -13.99 -4.64
N SER A 183 -23.70 -12.91 -5.17
CA SER A 183 -23.30 -12.33 -6.46
C SER A 183 -21.84 -11.90 -6.50
N TYR A 184 -21.30 -11.43 -5.37
CA TYR A 184 -19.87 -11.08 -5.27
C TYR A 184 -18.99 -12.34 -5.24
N ILE A 185 -19.41 -13.36 -4.50
CA ILE A 185 -18.74 -14.66 -4.45
C ILE A 185 -18.69 -15.29 -5.85
N ASP A 186 -19.80 -15.29 -6.56
CA ASP A 186 -19.87 -15.80 -7.93
C ASP A 186 -18.93 -15.07 -8.88
N SER A 187 -18.79 -13.75 -8.72
CA SER A 187 -17.85 -12.94 -9.50
C SER A 187 -16.40 -13.32 -9.22
N LEU A 188 -16.03 -13.60 -7.96
CA LEU A 188 -14.69 -14.07 -7.59
C LEU A 188 -14.42 -15.48 -8.14
N GLU A 189 -15.38 -16.38 -8.07
CA GLU A 189 -15.26 -17.73 -8.64
C GLU A 189 -15.13 -17.71 -10.17
N GLN A 190 -15.82 -16.79 -10.84
CA GLN A 190 -15.63 -16.56 -12.26
C GLN A 190 -14.23 -16.02 -12.56
N MET A 191 -13.75 -15.03 -11.78
CA MET A 191 -12.39 -14.49 -11.90
C MET A 191 -11.33 -15.57 -11.77
N LYS A 192 -11.51 -16.54 -10.86
CA LYS A 192 -10.61 -17.69 -10.70
C LYS A 192 -10.43 -18.48 -12.00
N LYS A 193 -11.49 -18.61 -12.80
CA LYS A 193 -11.47 -19.35 -14.08
C LYS A 193 -10.92 -18.50 -15.23
N THR A 194 -11.29 -17.21 -15.29
CA THR A 194 -10.96 -16.34 -16.41
C THR A 194 -9.63 -15.63 -16.27
N ASN A 195 -9.21 -15.31 -15.04
CA ASN A 195 -7.95 -14.62 -14.76
C ASN A 195 -7.34 -15.08 -13.42
N PRO A 196 -6.68 -16.24 -13.37
CA PRO A 196 -6.12 -16.81 -12.14
C PRO A 196 -5.12 -15.90 -11.43
N ILE A 197 -4.38 -15.07 -12.16
CA ILE A 197 -3.39 -14.15 -11.57
C ILE A 197 -4.10 -13.03 -10.81
N TYR A 198 -5.11 -12.42 -11.43
CA TYR A 198 -5.94 -11.41 -10.75
C TYR A 198 -6.66 -12.00 -9.53
N TYR A 199 -7.14 -13.25 -9.65
CA TYR A 199 -7.76 -13.94 -8.51
C TYR A 199 -6.79 -14.09 -7.34
N LYS A 200 -5.53 -14.49 -7.59
CA LYS A 200 -4.51 -14.59 -6.55
C LYS A 200 -4.28 -13.26 -5.83
N ILE A 201 -4.15 -12.17 -6.58
CA ILE A 201 -3.88 -10.85 -6.02
C ILE A 201 -5.12 -10.30 -5.31
N TYR A 202 -6.25 -10.21 -6.03
CA TYR A 202 -7.41 -9.46 -5.56
C TYR A 202 -8.34 -10.28 -4.67
N ALA A 203 -8.43 -11.59 -4.85
CA ALA A 203 -9.28 -12.45 -4.04
C ALA A 203 -8.51 -13.10 -2.88
N LEU A 204 -7.35 -13.69 -3.16
CA LEU A 204 -6.55 -14.37 -2.15
C LEU A 204 -5.58 -13.45 -1.41
N GLY A 205 -5.31 -12.24 -1.93
CA GLY A 205 -4.38 -11.32 -1.30
C GLY A 205 -2.95 -11.85 -1.27
N GLU A 206 -2.52 -12.49 -2.34
CA GLU A 206 -1.15 -12.94 -2.52
C GLU A 206 -0.29 -11.87 -3.18
N PHE A 207 0.95 -11.73 -2.74
CA PHE A 207 1.93 -10.93 -3.47
C PHE A 207 2.31 -11.67 -4.76
N ALA A 208 1.87 -11.15 -5.89
CA ALA A 208 2.21 -11.69 -7.19
C ALA A 208 2.65 -10.56 -8.11
N THR A 209 3.58 -10.85 -8.98
CA THR A 209 3.91 -9.91 -10.07
C THR A 209 2.78 -9.99 -11.08
N LEU A 210 2.01 -8.91 -11.23
CA LEU A 210 1.09 -8.79 -12.36
C LEU A 210 1.96 -8.87 -13.61
N SER A 211 1.77 -9.89 -14.42
CA SER A 211 2.46 -10.11 -15.68
C SER A 211 1.94 -9.15 -16.77
N LYS A 212 1.88 -7.85 -16.47
CA LYS A 212 1.84 -6.79 -17.48
C LYS A 212 3.25 -6.35 -17.88
N LEU A 213 4.20 -7.24 -17.73
CA LEU A 213 5.49 -7.05 -18.38
C LEU A 213 5.24 -7.14 -19.88
N VAL A 214 5.72 -6.17 -20.63
CA VAL A 214 5.71 -6.22 -22.10
C VAL A 214 6.39 -7.52 -22.56
N TYR A 215 7.40 -7.93 -21.82
CA TYR A 215 8.08 -9.21 -21.97
C TYR A 215 7.90 -10.03 -20.67
N ASN A 216 7.30 -11.20 -20.75
CA ASN A 216 7.08 -12.11 -19.63
C ASN A 216 8.04 -13.31 -19.61
N ASN A 217 8.88 -13.44 -20.64
CA ASN A 217 9.81 -14.53 -20.89
C ASN A 217 11.27 -14.10 -20.77
N TRP A 218 11.58 -13.24 -19.81
CA TRP A 218 12.94 -12.80 -19.53
C TRP A 218 13.49 -13.47 -18.26
N ARG A 219 14.82 -13.52 -18.18
CA ARG A 219 15.55 -13.95 -16.99
C ARG A 219 16.73 -13.00 -16.74
N LYS A 220 17.09 -12.80 -15.48
CA LYS A 220 18.30 -12.08 -15.11
C LYS A 220 19.43 -13.09 -14.99
N GLU A 221 20.51 -12.88 -15.72
CA GLU A 221 21.74 -13.69 -15.63
C GLU A 221 22.96 -12.81 -15.95
N ASP A 222 24.10 -13.18 -15.38
CA ASP A 222 25.37 -12.55 -15.70
C ASP A 222 25.86 -13.09 -17.03
N PHE A 223 26.17 -12.18 -17.97
CA PHE A 223 26.72 -12.53 -19.27
C PHE A 223 27.70 -11.48 -19.78
N ASN A 224 28.67 -11.90 -20.58
CA ASN A 224 29.62 -11.00 -21.22
C ASN A 224 29.04 -10.56 -22.59
N TRP A 225 28.52 -9.34 -22.66
CA TRP A 225 27.93 -8.82 -23.89
C TRP A 225 28.91 -8.73 -25.04
N LYS A 226 30.21 -8.51 -24.79
CA LYS A 226 31.26 -8.47 -25.83
C LYS A 226 31.44 -9.84 -26.47
N GLU A 227 31.40 -10.91 -25.69
CA GLU A 227 31.46 -12.28 -26.22
C GLU A 227 30.21 -12.64 -27.04
N VAL A 228 29.02 -12.20 -26.56
CA VAL A 228 27.77 -12.40 -27.30
C VAL A 228 27.85 -11.67 -28.66
N HIS A 229 28.31 -10.43 -28.64
CA HIS A 229 28.43 -9.61 -29.87
C HIS A 229 29.51 -10.14 -30.86
N SER A 230 30.60 -10.67 -30.33
CA SER A 230 31.70 -11.21 -31.17
C SER A 230 31.30 -12.42 -32.00
N LYS A 231 30.20 -13.10 -31.68
CA LYS A 231 29.66 -14.22 -32.46
C LYS A 231 29.06 -13.80 -33.83
N GLY A 232 28.92 -12.49 -34.08
CA GLY A 232 28.55 -11.92 -35.37
C GLY A 232 27.07 -11.97 -35.74
N ASN A 233 26.21 -12.51 -34.86
CA ASN A 233 24.76 -12.67 -35.13
C ASN A 233 23.89 -11.61 -34.44
N THR A 234 24.50 -10.59 -33.82
CA THR A 234 23.80 -9.60 -33.04
C THR A 234 24.00 -8.19 -33.54
N GLN A 235 22.95 -7.37 -33.42
CA GLN A 235 22.98 -5.94 -33.66
C GLN A 235 22.84 -5.20 -32.33
N ALA A 236 23.73 -4.23 -32.09
CA ALA A 236 23.58 -3.35 -30.92
C ALA A 236 22.54 -2.26 -31.24
N LEU A 237 21.62 -2.07 -30.31
CA LEU A 237 20.60 -1.01 -30.33
C LEU A 237 20.61 -0.26 -29.01
N PHE A 238 20.37 1.04 -29.12
CA PHE A 238 20.29 1.93 -27.96
C PHE A 238 18.98 2.70 -28.01
N GLY A 239 18.31 2.80 -26.88
CA GLY A 239 17.09 3.57 -26.73
C GLY A 239 17.27 4.61 -25.61
N LEU A 240 16.87 5.84 -25.87
CA LEU A 240 16.87 6.92 -24.90
C LEU A 240 15.50 7.60 -24.91
N ASP A 241 14.89 7.68 -23.74
CA ASP A 241 13.66 8.42 -23.48
C ASP A 241 13.96 9.53 -22.47
N PHE A 242 13.66 10.78 -22.83
CA PHE A 242 13.96 11.92 -22.00
C PHE A 242 12.82 12.17 -21.03
N GLY A 243 13.14 12.17 -19.74
CA GLY A 243 12.26 12.60 -18.68
C GLY A 243 12.90 13.70 -17.84
N TYR A 244 12.13 14.29 -16.90
CA TYR A 244 12.67 15.27 -15.96
C TYR A 244 12.03 15.10 -14.58
N ILE A 245 11.08 15.95 -14.18
CA ILE A 245 10.53 15.95 -12.81
C ILE A 245 9.57 14.77 -12.56
N ASN A 246 8.62 14.56 -13.46
CA ASN A 246 7.57 13.55 -13.28
C ASN A 246 7.98 12.20 -13.85
N ASP A 247 8.57 12.19 -15.04
CA ASP A 247 9.04 11.00 -15.71
C ASP A 247 10.58 10.92 -15.61
N PRO A 248 11.15 9.75 -15.37
CA PRO A 248 12.59 9.55 -15.39
C PRO A 248 13.15 9.59 -16.81
N THR A 249 14.39 10.02 -16.96
CA THR A 249 15.17 9.71 -18.13
C THR A 249 15.51 8.23 -18.13
N ALA A 250 15.22 7.53 -19.21
CA ALA A 250 15.46 6.11 -19.36
C ALA A 250 16.40 5.85 -20.54
N PHE A 251 17.51 5.18 -20.28
CA PHE A 251 18.43 4.70 -21.31
C PHE A 251 18.52 3.18 -21.24
N VAL A 252 18.51 2.51 -22.39
CA VAL A 252 18.66 1.06 -22.50
C VAL A 252 19.62 0.72 -23.62
N ALA A 253 20.59 -0.13 -23.33
CA ALA A 253 21.50 -0.70 -24.33
C ALA A 253 21.26 -2.20 -24.48
N CYS A 254 21.04 -2.67 -25.68
CA CYS A 254 20.75 -4.07 -25.92
C CYS A 254 21.41 -4.63 -27.17
N LEU A 255 21.58 -5.95 -27.22
CA LEU A 255 21.94 -6.72 -28.42
C LEU A 255 20.73 -7.51 -28.90
N VAL A 256 20.40 -7.39 -30.17
CA VAL A 256 19.32 -8.15 -30.80
C VAL A 256 19.91 -9.25 -31.67
N ASP A 257 19.61 -10.50 -31.28
CA ASP A 257 19.92 -11.68 -32.11
C ASP A 257 18.65 -12.09 -32.86
N THR A 258 18.56 -11.70 -34.10
CA THR A 258 17.39 -11.99 -34.94
C THR A 258 17.33 -13.46 -35.35
N THR A 259 18.46 -14.17 -35.37
CA THR A 259 18.55 -15.59 -35.74
C THR A 259 17.94 -16.47 -34.65
N ASN A 260 18.35 -16.25 -33.41
CA ASN A 260 17.86 -17.03 -32.27
C ASN A 260 16.67 -16.37 -31.54
N LYS A 261 16.22 -15.19 -32.01
CA LYS A 261 15.12 -14.39 -31.41
C LYS A 261 15.37 -14.04 -29.96
N ASN A 262 16.61 -13.68 -29.64
CA ASN A 262 16.98 -13.28 -28.27
C ASN A 262 17.26 -11.76 -28.24
N LEU A 263 16.88 -11.16 -27.12
CA LEU A 263 17.22 -9.80 -26.74
C LEU A 263 18.07 -9.84 -25.47
N TYR A 264 19.24 -9.24 -25.51
CA TYR A 264 20.15 -9.16 -24.37
C TYR A 264 20.26 -7.70 -23.95
N VAL A 265 19.66 -7.32 -22.81
CA VAL A 265 19.84 -6.00 -22.21
C VAL A 265 21.11 -6.08 -21.37
N PHE A 266 22.11 -5.29 -21.70
CA PHE A 266 23.41 -5.33 -21.04
C PHE A 266 23.76 -4.06 -20.27
N ASP A 267 23.00 -2.98 -20.49
CA ASP A 267 23.14 -1.75 -19.72
C ASP A 267 21.81 -1.01 -19.68
N GLU A 268 21.52 -0.39 -18.53
CA GLU A 268 20.34 0.44 -18.32
C GLU A 268 20.64 1.58 -17.35
N HIS A 269 20.09 2.75 -17.63
CA HIS A 269 20.07 3.88 -16.71
C HIS A 269 18.65 4.42 -16.60
N TYR A 270 18.21 4.69 -15.38
CA TYR A 270 16.84 5.10 -15.09
C TYR A 270 16.82 6.07 -13.91
N GLU A 271 16.79 7.39 -14.17
CA GLU A 271 16.92 8.41 -13.16
C GLU A 271 16.05 9.64 -13.44
N LYS A 272 15.55 10.26 -12.37
CA LYS A 272 14.75 11.50 -12.44
C LYS A 272 15.63 12.71 -12.17
N GLY A 273 15.26 13.83 -12.81
CA GLY A 273 15.86 15.14 -12.53
C GLY A 273 17.19 15.40 -13.21
N LEU A 274 17.61 14.53 -14.15
CA LEU A 274 18.83 14.76 -14.93
C LEU A 274 18.67 15.95 -15.87
N LEU A 275 19.67 16.82 -15.89
CA LEU A 275 19.80 17.88 -16.89
C LEU A 275 20.37 17.33 -18.19
N ASN A 276 20.17 18.05 -19.31
CA ASN A 276 20.60 17.59 -20.63
C ASN A 276 22.11 17.36 -20.73
N ASP A 277 22.92 18.10 -19.99
CA ASP A 277 24.37 17.96 -19.88
C ASP A 277 24.79 16.77 -18.99
N GLU A 278 23.92 16.28 -18.14
CA GLU A 278 24.17 15.09 -17.33
C GLU A 278 23.77 13.80 -18.07
N ILE A 279 22.92 13.91 -19.10
CA ILE A 279 22.51 12.79 -19.95
C ILE A 279 23.49 12.53 -21.09
N ALA A 280 24.26 13.54 -21.51
CA ALA A 280 25.20 13.45 -22.63
C ALA A 280 26.53 12.84 -22.22
#